data_d1a4ab41303accf8a5b8bd45a1a307bb
#
_entry.id   d1a4ab41303accf8a5b8bd45a1a307bb
#
_cell.length_a   1.000
_cell.length_b   1.000
_cell.length_c   1.000
_cell.angle_alpha   90.00
_cell.angle_beta   90.00
_cell.angle_gamma   90.00
#
_symmetry.space_group_name_H-M   'P 1'
#
loop_
_entity.id
_entity.type
_entity.pdbx_description
1 polymer ?
#
loop_
_entity_poly.entity_id
_entity_poly.type
_entity_poly.pdbx_seq_one_letter_code
_entity_poly.pdbx_strand_id
1 'polypeptide(L)'
;MSGLRGFARRAAWSAAVRLGLQVYEPSPENLPRLDEFTEYVEDPRPVSDDRATTATDDLPDLTLLPDALGEVLEIDRFRGLRVLEVGPKYGVHARWIDEKLEPSELVFSDFASDQHLHAKWVDGLHSKHRFVYGDLRDARELLELEPFDLVFFLGVLYHSIHHLPLLGMLNRVTKAGGSMLLETTVDSRPDALVRLRWHPDTGKAKGVPSIQAVRLELAWTGWRKVRRFTGYRPGTSEALFLCEKTDELRKGADLADVVTPHRPR
;
A
#
# COMPACT_ATOMS: atom_id res chain seq x y z
N MET A 1 -26.75 31.05 7.84
CA MET A 1 -26.48 30.06 6.77
C MET A 1 -25.57 28.90 7.20
N SER A 2 -25.02 28.87 8.42
CA SER A 2 -24.14 27.80 8.94
C SER A 2 -24.87 26.49 9.33
N GLY A 3 -26.12 26.58 9.75
CA GLY A 3 -26.87 25.41 10.24
C GLY A 3 -27.27 24.40 9.17
N LEU A 4 -27.59 24.81 7.95
CA LEU A 4 -28.00 23.95 6.84
C LEU A 4 -26.82 23.08 6.33
N ARG A 5 -25.62 23.67 6.28
CA ARG A 5 -24.40 22.92 5.90
C ARG A 5 -24.05 21.84 6.92
N GLY A 6 -24.18 22.14 8.22
CA GLY A 6 -23.93 21.18 9.30
C GLY A 6 -24.94 20.02 9.34
N PHE A 7 -26.21 20.28 8.96
CA PHE A 7 -27.22 19.22 8.89
C PHE A 7 -27.02 18.30 7.69
N ALA A 8 -26.76 18.86 6.51
CA ALA A 8 -26.46 18.08 5.31
C ALA A 8 -25.21 17.20 5.49
N ARG A 9 -24.18 17.73 6.17
CA ARG A 9 -22.95 17.01 6.48
C ARG A 9 -23.19 15.83 7.42
N ARG A 10 -23.98 16.02 8.50
CA ARG A 10 -24.34 14.92 9.43
C ARG A 10 -25.22 13.86 8.76
N ALA A 11 -26.13 14.25 7.87
CA ALA A 11 -26.95 13.30 7.13
C ALA A 11 -26.10 12.47 6.14
N ALA A 12 -25.16 13.10 5.45
CA ALA A 12 -24.21 12.42 4.58
C ALA A 12 -23.30 11.45 5.35
N TRP A 13 -22.80 11.86 6.52
CA TRP A 13 -22.03 10.99 7.42
C TRP A 13 -22.83 9.77 7.87
N SER A 14 -24.05 9.97 8.35
CA SER A 14 -24.92 8.87 8.79
C SER A 14 -25.26 7.91 7.64
N ALA A 15 -25.44 8.44 6.43
CA ALA A 15 -25.64 7.60 5.25
C ALA A 15 -24.37 6.84 4.88
N ALA A 16 -23.20 7.46 4.94
CA ALA A 16 -21.91 6.81 4.67
C ALA A 16 -21.65 5.66 5.64
N VAL A 17 -21.87 5.85 6.94
CA VAL A 17 -21.71 4.80 7.96
C VAL A 17 -22.69 3.65 7.72
N ARG A 18 -23.95 3.93 7.37
CA ARG A 18 -24.94 2.87 7.04
C ARG A 18 -24.57 2.08 5.78
N LEU A 19 -23.82 2.68 4.87
CA LEU A 19 -23.33 2.04 3.65
C LEU A 19 -21.98 1.34 3.85
N GLY A 20 -21.48 1.26 5.11
CA GLY A 20 -20.19 0.66 5.40
C GLY A 20 -19.03 1.46 4.81
N LEU A 21 -19.14 2.78 4.75
CA LEU A 21 -18.09 3.68 4.28
C LEU A 21 -17.35 4.26 5.48
N GLN A 22 -16.02 4.21 5.44
CA GLN A 22 -15.17 5.01 6.30
C GLN A 22 -14.83 6.30 5.52
N VAL A 23 -15.30 7.44 6.02
CA VAL A 23 -15.06 8.75 5.40
C VAL A 23 -14.01 9.45 6.23
N TYR A 24 -12.90 9.80 5.60
CA TYR A 24 -11.92 10.70 6.19
C TYR A 24 -12.41 12.13 5.93
N GLU A 25 -12.97 12.78 6.96
CA GLU A 25 -13.24 14.22 6.89
C GLU A 25 -11.99 14.96 7.37
N PRO A 26 -11.28 15.60 6.46
CA PRO A 26 -10.26 16.54 6.86
C PRO A 26 -10.93 17.73 7.53
N SER A 27 -10.53 18.07 8.75
CA SER A 27 -10.86 19.40 9.30
C SER A 27 -10.17 20.44 8.41
N PRO A 28 -10.90 21.40 7.82
CA PRO A 28 -10.31 22.42 6.95
C PRO A 28 -9.21 23.25 7.64
N GLU A 29 -9.19 23.22 8.97
CA GLU A 29 -8.26 24.00 9.80
C GLU A 29 -6.96 23.23 10.09
N ASN A 30 -6.97 21.88 9.97
CA ASN A 30 -5.85 21.01 10.31
C ASN A 30 -5.31 20.19 9.13
N LEU A 31 -5.89 20.34 7.92
CA LEU A 31 -5.29 19.80 6.73
C LEU A 31 -4.24 20.77 6.22
N PRO A 32 -3.00 20.40 6.33
CA PRO A 32 -2.04 20.93 5.41
C PRO A 32 -2.58 20.65 4.01
N ARG A 33 -2.42 21.59 3.11
CA ARG A 33 -2.68 21.31 1.70
C ARG A 33 -1.87 20.07 1.35
N LEU A 34 -2.51 19.04 0.79
CA LEU A 34 -1.83 17.77 0.45
C LEU A 34 -0.52 18.04 -0.30
N ASP A 35 -0.53 19.04 -1.17
CA ASP A 35 0.60 19.49 -1.97
C ASP A 35 1.76 20.07 -1.14
N GLU A 36 1.53 20.50 0.10
CA GLU A 36 2.58 20.97 1.03
C GLU A 36 3.31 19.81 1.72
N PHE A 37 2.69 18.61 1.72
CA PHE A 37 3.22 17.41 2.39
C PHE A 37 3.70 16.33 1.45
N THR A 38 3.13 16.27 0.24
CA THR A 38 3.42 15.18 -0.70
C THR A 38 3.45 15.74 -2.10
N GLU A 39 4.58 15.62 -2.77
CA GLU A 39 4.66 15.80 -4.21
C GLU A 39 3.94 14.62 -4.88
N TYR A 40 2.78 14.90 -5.46
CA TYR A 40 1.98 13.89 -6.15
C TYR A 40 2.01 14.13 -7.66
N VAL A 41 2.42 13.10 -8.40
CA VAL A 41 2.51 13.14 -9.87
C VAL A 41 1.71 11.99 -10.48
N GLU A 42 0.93 12.28 -11.51
CA GLU A 42 0.30 11.28 -12.37
C GLU A 42 1.20 10.99 -13.57
N ASP A 43 1.56 9.73 -13.75
CA ASP A 43 2.38 9.24 -14.85
C ASP A 43 1.48 8.47 -15.83
N PRO A 44 1.23 8.99 -17.04
CA PRO A 44 0.34 8.37 -18.01
C PRO A 44 0.99 7.26 -18.82
N ARG A 45 2.27 6.94 -18.57
CA ARG A 45 2.94 5.87 -19.31
C ARG A 45 2.13 4.58 -19.22
N PRO A 46 1.94 3.87 -20.34
CA PRO A 46 1.36 2.54 -20.29
C PRO A 46 2.27 1.63 -19.45
N VAL A 47 1.66 0.80 -18.65
CA VAL A 47 2.33 -0.27 -17.92
C VAL A 47 1.73 -1.58 -18.43
N SER A 48 2.57 -2.45 -18.97
CA SER A 48 2.14 -3.70 -19.58
C SER A 48 1.39 -4.58 -18.59
N ASP A 49 0.24 -5.06 -18.97
CA ASP A 49 -0.58 -5.99 -18.20
C ASP A 49 -1.19 -7.03 -19.14
N ASP A 50 -0.34 -7.85 -19.76
CA ASP A 50 -0.81 -8.94 -20.63
C ASP A 50 -1.13 -10.19 -19.79
N ARG A 51 -2.23 -10.11 -19.02
CA ARG A 51 -2.72 -11.25 -18.23
C ARG A 51 -3.15 -12.44 -19.11
N ALA A 52 -3.47 -12.20 -20.36
CA ALA A 52 -3.94 -13.25 -21.27
C ALA A 52 -2.84 -14.27 -21.58
N THR A 53 -1.58 -13.85 -21.52
CA THR A 53 -0.43 -14.73 -21.81
C THR A 53 0.13 -15.45 -20.60
N THR A 54 -0.17 -14.98 -19.37
CA THR A 54 0.43 -15.49 -18.12
C THR A 54 -0.57 -16.13 -17.16
N ALA A 55 -1.87 -16.06 -17.43
CA ALA A 55 -2.88 -16.73 -16.62
C ALA A 55 -2.75 -18.25 -16.78
N THR A 56 -2.05 -18.88 -15.87
CA THR A 56 -2.15 -20.32 -15.63
C THR A 56 -3.24 -20.54 -14.58
N ASP A 57 -3.98 -21.66 -14.68
CA ASP A 57 -5.03 -22.02 -13.70
C ASP A 57 -4.53 -22.05 -12.26
N ASP A 58 -3.22 -22.11 -12.07
CA ASP A 58 -2.55 -22.16 -10.77
C ASP A 58 -2.25 -20.76 -10.14
N LEU A 59 -2.40 -19.67 -10.90
CA LEU A 59 -2.06 -18.30 -10.46
C LEU A 59 -3.16 -17.27 -10.77
N PRO A 60 -4.40 -17.47 -10.32
CA PRO A 60 -5.53 -16.64 -10.75
C PRO A 60 -5.52 -15.19 -10.24
N ASP A 61 -4.69 -14.88 -9.23
CA ASP A 61 -4.78 -13.62 -8.45
C ASP A 61 -3.51 -12.74 -8.51
N LEU A 62 -2.72 -12.82 -9.60
CA LEU A 62 -1.59 -11.89 -9.74
C LEU A 62 -2.08 -10.46 -9.94
N THR A 63 -1.71 -9.56 -9.02
CA THR A 63 -2.08 -8.16 -9.05
C THR A 63 -1.25 -7.39 -10.07
N LEU A 64 0.06 -7.45 -10.01
CA LEU A 64 0.99 -6.85 -10.96
C LEU A 64 1.86 -7.94 -11.59
N LEU A 65 1.99 -7.95 -12.92
CA LEU A 65 2.85 -8.91 -13.58
C LEU A 65 4.33 -8.59 -13.34
N PRO A 66 5.19 -9.60 -13.20
CA PRO A 66 6.62 -9.40 -13.01
C PRO A 66 7.27 -8.53 -14.08
N ASP A 67 6.92 -8.69 -15.34
CA ASP A 67 7.48 -7.91 -16.45
C ASP A 67 7.14 -6.41 -16.33
N ALA A 68 5.96 -6.08 -15.82
CA ALA A 68 5.56 -4.70 -15.57
C ALA A 68 6.39 -4.02 -14.47
N LEU A 69 7.02 -4.77 -13.58
CA LEU A 69 7.91 -4.21 -12.55
C LEU A 69 9.10 -3.47 -13.18
N GLY A 70 9.66 -4.00 -14.27
CA GLY A 70 10.77 -3.39 -15.00
C GLY A 70 10.40 -2.07 -15.71
N GLU A 71 9.11 -1.85 -15.96
CA GLU A 71 8.62 -0.61 -16.58
C GLU A 71 8.42 0.52 -15.57
N VAL A 72 8.14 0.18 -14.31
CA VAL A 72 7.84 1.14 -13.23
C VAL A 72 9.01 1.41 -12.31
N LEU A 73 9.97 0.48 -12.21
CA LEU A 73 11.15 0.59 -11.37
C LEU A 73 12.41 0.87 -12.21
N GLU A 74 13.23 1.76 -11.72
CA GLU A 74 14.59 1.94 -12.20
C GLU A 74 15.48 0.83 -11.63
N ILE A 75 15.56 -0.32 -12.32
CA ILE A 75 16.21 -1.54 -11.82
C ILE A 75 17.61 -1.26 -11.26
N ASP A 76 18.44 -0.52 -12.00
CA ASP A 76 19.81 -0.23 -11.58
C ASP A 76 19.90 0.58 -10.28
N ARG A 77 18.88 1.40 -9.98
CA ARG A 77 18.77 2.14 -8.72
C ARG A 77 18.62 1.20 -7.52
N PHE A 78 17.96 0.07 -7.70
CA PHE A 78 17.59 -0.84 -6.61
C PHE A 78 18.38 -2.15 -6.59
N ARG A 79 19.28 -2.35 -7.56
CA ARG A 79 20.11 -3.55 -7.61
C ARG A 79 21.07 -3.62 -6.42
N GLY A 80 21.15 -4.82 -5.81
CA GLY A 80 22.04 -5.09 -4.68
C GLY A 80 21.60 -4.48 -3.34
N LEU A 81 20.40 -3.85 -3.28
CA LEU A 81 19.90 -3.20 -2.07
C LEU A 81 19.08 -4.16 -1.21
N ARG A 82 18.68 -3.72 -0.03
CA ARG A 82 17.81 -4.51 0.87
C ARG A 82 16.35 -4.33 0.48
N VAL A 83 15.65 -5.42 0.28
CA VAL A 83 14.26 -5.43 -0.19
C VAL A 83 13.35 -6.13 0.82
N LEU A 84 12.17 -5.56 1.04
CA LEU A 84 11.04 -6.18 1.74
C LEU A 84 9.91 -6.45 0.75
N GLU A 85 9.40 -7.67 0.73
CA GLU A 85 8.15 -8.01 0.06
C GLU A 85 7.11 -8.41 1.11
N VAL A 86 5.93 -7.80 1.05
CA VAL A 86 4.80 -8.08 1.95
C VAL A 86 3.75 -8.89 1.19
N GLY A 87 3.38 -10.06 1.72
CA GLY A 87 2.40 -10.95 1.12
C GLY A 87 2.92 -11.67 -0.14
N PRO A 88 4.11 -12.30 -0.11
CA PRO A 88 4.73 -12.94 -1.30
C PRO A 88 3.92 -14.11 -1.85
N LYS A 89 3.07 -14.73 -1.05
CA LYS A 89 2.13 -15.82 -1.38
C LYS A 89 2.75 -16.92 -2.27
N TYR A 90 2.68 -16.78 -3.59
CA TYR A 90 3.17 -17.77 -4.56
C TYR A 90 4.60 -17.50 -5.06
N GLY A 91 5.26 -16.46 -4.57
CA GLY A 91 6.66 -16.14 -4.87
C GLY A 91 6.94 -15.64 -6.29
N VAL A 92 5.93 -15.19 -7.01
CA VAL A 92 6.10 -14.73 -8.40
C VAL A 92 6.95 -13.47 -8.46
N HIS A 93 6.61 -12.48 -7.64
CA HIS A 93 7.41 -11.26 -7.53
C HIS A 93 8.76 -11.55 -6.85
N ALA A 94 8.79 -12.42 -5.84
CA ALA A 94 10.00 -12.82 -5.15
C ALA A 94 11.09 -13.31 -6.12
N ARG A 95 10.73 -14.16 -7.10
CA ARG A 95 11.66 -14.66 -8.12
C ARG A 95 12.16 -13.51 -9.01
N TRP A 96 11.26 -12.65 -9.48
CA TRP A 96 11.63 -11.50 -10.30
C TRP A 96 12.57 -10.55 -9.52
N ILE A 97 12.26 -10.28 -8.24
CA ILE A 97 13.10 -9.46 -7.36
C ILE A 97 14.50 -10.08 -7.24
N ASP A 98 14.55 -11.37 -6.94
CA ASP A 98 15.78 -12.12 -6.79
C ASP A 98 16.66 -12.07 -8.06
N GLU A 99 16.06 -12.31 -9.22
CA GLU A 99 16.76 -12.37 -10.51
C GLU A 99 17.17 -10.98 -11.06
N LYS A 100 16.31 -9.97 -10.90
CA LYS A 100 16.51 -8.65 -11.54
C LYS A 100 17.18 -7.64 -10.64
N LEU A 101 16.86 -7.66 -9.34
CA LEU A 101 17.41 -6.71 -8.38
C LEU A 101 18.62 -7.28 -7.62
N GLU A 102 18.82 -8.61 -7.63
CA GLU A 102 19.94 -9.27 -6.94
C GLU A 102 20.15 -8.72 -5.52
N PRO A 103 19.11 -8.67 -4.67
CA PRO A 103 19.16 -7.93 -3.41
C PRO A 103 20.24 -8.49 -2.47
N SER A 104 20.87 -7.59 -1.71
CA SER A 104 21.83 -8.00 -0.65
C SER A 104 21.13 -8.79 0.45
N GLU A 105 19.86 -8.53 0.69
CA GLU A 105 18.96 -9.33 1.53
C GLU A 105 17.51 -9.10 1.08
N LEU A 106 16.77 -10.19 0.91
CA LEU A 106 15.36 -10.22 0.60
C LEU A 106 14.58 -10.70 1.83
N VAL A 107 13.77 -9.82 2.41
CA VAL A 107 12.93 -10.15 3.56
C VAL A 107 11.49 -10.28 3.10
N PHE A 108 10.81 -11.31 3.57
CA PHE A 108 9.40 -11.54 3.33
C PHE A 108 8.61 -11.36 4.61
N SER A 109 7.48 -10.65 4.53
CA SER A 109 6.53 -10.57 5.64
C SER A 109 5.18 -11.14 5.21
N ASP A 110 4.69 -12.15 5.93
CA ASP A 110 3.41 -12.78 5.62
C ASP A 110 2.80 -13.44 6.86
N PHE A 111 1.57 -13.93 6.75
CA PHE A 111 0.94 -14.72 7.80
C PHE A 111 1.54 -16.12 7.88
N ALA A 112 1.68 -16.64 9.11
CA ALA A 112 2.19 -17.99 9.34
C ALA A 112 1.33 -19.09 8.68
N SER A 113 0.04 -18.80 8.43
CA SER A 113 -0.85 -19.71 7.69
C SER A 113 -0.39 -20.01 6.27
N ASP A 114 0.38 -19.11 5.65
CA ASP A 114 0.80 -19.22 4.25
C ASP A 114 2.21 -19.83 4.10
N GLN A 115 2.85 -20.20 5.21
CA GLN A 115 4.18 -20.83 5.21
C GLN A 115 4.27 -22.06 4.29
N HIS A 116 3.21 -22.85 4.19
CA HIS A 116 3.14 -24.02 3.32
C HIS A 116 3.18 -23.68 1.82
N LEU A 117 2.79 -22.46 1.44
CA LEU A 117 2.92 -21.94 0.06
C LEU A 117 4.37 -21.53 -0.21
N HIS A 118 5.00 -20.86 0.76
CA HIS A 118 6.37 -20.37 0.64
C HIS A 118 7.38 -21.49 0.46
N ALA A 119 7.20 -22.62 1.16
CA ALA A 119 8.04 -23.80 1.04
C ALA A 119 8.10 -24.38 -0.39
N LYS A 120 7.16 -24.04 -1.27
CA LYS A 120 7.14 -24.56 -2.65
C LYS A 120 8.08 -23.81 -3.61
N TRP A 121 8.53 -22.62 -3.26
CA TRP A 121 9.30 -21.78 -4.17
C TRP A 121 10.57 -21.17 -3.56
N VAL A 122 10.68 -21.12 -2.25
CA VAL A 122 11.78 -20.42 -1.55
C VAL A 122 13.16 -21.00 -1.87
N ASP A 123 13.26 -22.30 -2.03
CA ASP A 123 14.52 -22.99 -2.34
C ASP A 123 15.10 -22.61 -3.71
N GLY A 124 14.31 -21.97 -4.57
CA GLY A 124 14.76 -21.49 -5.88
C GLY A 124 15.36 -20.08 -5.85
N LEU A 125 15.44 -19.42 -4.70
CA LEU A 125 16.02 -18.09 -4.57
C LEU A 125 17.54 -18.17 -4.37
N HIS A 126 18.28 -17.23 -4.98
CA HIS A 126 19.74 -17.12 -4.90
C HIS A 126 20.18 -16.14 -3.81
N SER A 127 19.43 -15.08 -3.61
CA SER A 127 19.74 -14.04 -2.63
C SER A 127 19.57 -14.54 -1.19
N LYS A 128 20.35 -13.97 -0.28
CA LYS A 128 20.10 -14.16 1.15
C LYS A 128 18.68 -13.74 1.49
N HIS A 129 17.90 -14.62 2.06
CA HIS A 129 16.51 -14.33 2.37
C HIS A 129 16.09 -14.80 3.77
N ARG A 130 15.01 -14.20 4.28
CA ARG A 130 14.33 -14.61 5.51
C ARG A 130 12.85 -14.30 5.48
N PHE A 131 12.08 -14.98 6.33
CA PHE A 131 10.67 -14.69 6.57
C PHE A 131 10.46 -14.13 7.96
N VAL A 132 9.59 -13.11 8.05
CA VAL A 132 9.02 -12.59 9.28
C VAL A 132 7.52 -12.87 9.23
N TYR A 133 7.07 -13.82 10.04
CA TYR A 133 5.68 -14.26 10.06
C TYR A 133 4.90 -13.51 11.14
N GLY A 134 3.73 -13.00 10.77
CA GLY A 134 2.82 -12.37 11.71
C GLY A 134 1.92 -11.32 11.06
N ASP A 135 1.19 -10.62 11.90
CA ASP A 135 0.44 -9.46 11.46
C ASP A 135 1.41 -8.28 11.28
N LEU A 136 1.45 -7.71 10.09
CA LEU A 136 2.33 -6.58 9.77
C LEU A 136 2.15 -5.39 10.73
N ARG A 137 0.95 -5.21 11.30
CA ARG A 137 0.66 -4.15 12.28
C ARG A 137 1.43 -4.30 13.58
N ASP A 138 1.76 -5.53 13.94
CA ASP A 138 2.46 -5.90 15.18
C ASP A 138 3.85 -6.49 14.93
N ALA A 139 4.36 -6.39 13.71
CA ALA A 139 5.61 -7.01 13.27
C ALA A 139 6.84 -6.29 13.89
N ARG A 140 7.01 -6.39 15.20
CA ARG A 140 8.15 -5.81 15.93
C ARG A 140 9.48 -6.28 15.41
N GLU A 141 9.55 -7.55 14.98
CA GLU A 141 10.74 -8.13 14.38
C GLU A 141 11.22 -7.34 13.15
N LEU A 142 10.30 -6.83 12.32
CA LEU A 142 10.67 -5.98 11.18
C LEU A 142 11.31 -4.65 11.62
N LEU A 143 10.91 -4.11 12.78
CA LEU A 143 11.48 -2.87 13.33
C LEU A 143 12.87 -3.07 13.94
N GLU A 144 13.23 -4.31 14.26
CA GLU A 144 14.54 -4.67 14.80
C GLU A 144 15.56 -4.94 13.68
N LEU A 145 15.09 -5.07 12.44
CA LEU A 145 15.94 -5.22 11.28
C LEU A 145 16.48 -3.85 10.82
N GLU A 146 17.62 -3.90 10.10
CA GLU A 146 18.06 -2.74 9.34
C GLU A 146 16.98 -2.32 8.34
N PRO A 147 16.73 -1.01 8.18
CA PRO A 147 15.68 -0.52 7.29
C PRO A 147 15.91 -0.93 5.82
N PHE A 148 14.84 -0.98 5.06
CA PHE A 148 14.80 -1.42 3.67
C PHE A 148 14.95 -0.24 2.69
N ASP A 149 15.61 -0.50 1.57
CA ASP A 149 15.75 0.46 0.48
C ASP A 149 14.52 0.46 -0.44
N LEU A 150 13.90 -0.71 -0.60
CA LEU A 150 12.70 -0.90 -1.42
C LEU A 150 11.72 -1.84 -0.72
N VAL A 151 10.44 -1.46 -0.74
CA VAL A 151 9.34 -2.26 -0.22
C VAL A 151 8.35 -2.56 -1.35
N PHE A 152 8.01 -3.84 -1.53
CA PHE A 152 6.92 -4.29 -2.39
C PHE A 152 5.68 -4.54 -1.52
N PHE A 153 4.60 -3.83 -1.80
CA PHE A 153 3.31 -3.94 -1.11
C PHE A 153 2.20 -4.06 -2.15
N LEU A 154 2.15 -5.23 -2.79
CA LEU A 154 1.34 -5.49 -3.97
C LEU A 154 0.14 -6.36 -3.61
N GLY A 155 -1.07 -5.88 -3.89
CA GLY A 155 -2.31 -6.63 -3.68
C GLY A 155 -2.71 -6.86 -2.22
N VAL A 156 -2.14 -6.12 -1.27
CA VAL A 156 -2.32 -6.39 0.17
C VAL A 156 -3.21 -5.36 0.86
N LEU A 157 -3.08 -4.06 0.54
CA LEU A 157 -3.70 -2.97 1.29
C LEU A 157 -5.22 -3.16 1.43
N TYR A 158 -5.93 -3.45 0.35
CA TYR A 158 -7.38 -3.58 0.34
C TYR A 158 -7.91 -4.80 1.12
N HIS A 159 -7.04 -5.74 1.51
CA HIS A 159 -7.41 -6.86 2.39
C HIS A 159 -7.57 -6.45 3.85
N SER A 160 -7.13 -5.25 4.23
CA SER A 160 -7.23 -4.71 5.57
C SER A 160 -8.21 -3.53 5.64
N ILE A 161 -8.72 -3.27 6.84
CA ILE A 161 -9.42 -2.02 7.20
C ILE A 161 -8.49 -1.05 7.94
N HIS A 162 -7.25 -1.45 8.18
CA HIS A 162 -6.27 -0.73 8.99
C HIS A 162 -5.15 -0.14 8.12
N HIS A 163 -5.50 0.66 7.13
CA HIS A 163 -4.54 1.19 6.16
C HIS A 163 -3.45 2.06 6.79
N LEU A 164 -3.85 3.03 7.63
CA LEU A 164 -2.90 3.95 8.26
C LEU A 164 -1.83 3.24 9.12
N PRO A 165 -2.19 2.30 10.02
CA PRO A 165 -1.19 1.50 10.74
C PRO A 165 -0.25 0.72 9.81
N LEU A 166 -0.77 0.13 8.74
CA LEU A 166 0.05 -0.63 7.78
C LEU A 166 1.03 0.27 7.04
N LEU A 167 0.54 1.34 6.42
CA LEU A 167 1.37 2.29 5.67
C LEU A 167 2.39 3.00 6.57
N GLY A 168 2.00 3.32 7.82
CA GLY A 168 2.89 3.87 8.83
C GLY A 168 3.99 2.89 9.25
N MET A 169 3.67 1.61 9.43
CA MET A 169 4.66 0.57 9.69
C MET A 169 5.65 0.45 8.53
N LEU A 170 5.16 0.39 7.29
CA LEU A 170 6.01 0.30 6.11
C LEU A 170 6.92 1.52 5.99
N ASN A 171 6.41 2.73 6.28
CA ASN A 171 7.25 3.92 6.30
C ASN A 171 8.36 3.83 7.36
N ARG A 172 8.07 3.32 8.56
CA ARG A 172 9.06 3.18 9.65
C ARG A 172 10.20 2.23 9.29
N VAL A 173 9.89 1.12 8.63
CA VAL A 173 10.90 0.12 8.22
C VAL A 173 11.62 0.47 6.92
N THR A 174 11.20 1.51 6.21
CA THR A 174 11.86 2.00 5.00
C THR A 174 12.91 3.03 5.37
N LYS A 175 14.09 2.97 4.72
CA LYS A 175 15.15 3.99 4.85
C LYS A 175 14.66 5.36 4.38
N ALA A 176 15.28 6.40 4.89
CA ALA A 176 15.20 7.72 4.26
C ALA A 176 15.72 7.65 2.81
N GLY A 177 14.98 8.23 1.87
CA GLY A 177 15.24 8.07 0.43
C GLY A 177 14.86 6.71 -0.15
N GLY A 178 14.42 5.77 0.68
CA GLY A 178 13.90 4.49 0.22
C GLY A 178 12.50 4.61 -0.39
N SER A 179 12.08 3.56 -1.08
CA SER A 179 10.86 3.56 -1.88
C SER A 179 9.92 2.42 -1.52
N MET A 180 8.62 2.60 -1.80
CA MET A 180 7.61 1.55 -1.76
C MET A 180 6.86 1.51 -3.09
N LEU A 181 6.76 0.33 -3.68
CA LEU A 181 5.84 0.06 -4.77
C LEU A 181 4.54 -0.49 -4.16
N LEU A 182 3.47 0.27 -4.30
CA LEU A 182 2.14 -0.04 -3.78
C LEU A 182 1.19 -0.32 -4.93
N GLU A 183 0.57 -1.49 -4.93
CA GLU A 183 -0.57 -1.81 -5.79
C GLU A 183 -1.77 -2.17 -4.92
N THR A 184 -2.95 -1.64 -5.27
CA THR A 184 -4.18 -1.91 -4.52
C THR A 184 -5.43 -1.76 -5.37
N THR A 185 -6.46 -2.52 -5.03
CA THR A 185 -7.81 -2.27 -5.53
C THR A 185 -8.32 -0.95 -4.97
N VAL A 186 -8.97 -0.15 -5.83
CA VAL A 186 -9.52 1.15 -5.47
C VAL A 186 -11.01 1.27 -5.79
N ASP A 187 -11.69 2.14 -5.05
CA ASP A 187 -13.06 2.57 -5.33
C ASP A 187 -13.04 3.74 -6.32
N SER A 188 -13.93 3.72 -7.30
CA SER A 188 -13.99 4.72 -8.37
C SER A 188 -14.56 6.08 -7.96
N ARG A 189 -15.05 6.23 -6.72
CA ARG A 189 -15.61 7.48 -6.25
C ARG A 189 -14.54 8.56 -6.07
N PRO A 190 -14.89 9.83 -6.37
CA PRO A 190 -13.94 10.93 -6.32
C PRO A 190 -13.59 11.38 -4.89
N ASP A 191 -14.46 11.08 -3.91
CA ASP A 191 -14.27 11.49 -2.52
C ASP A 191 -13.19 10.64 -1.83
N ALA A 192 -12.55 11.20 -0.81
CA ALA A 192 -11.62 10.45 0.04
C ALA A 192 -12.40 9.53 0.99
N LEU A 193 -12.52 8.27 0.63
CA LEU A 193 -13.27 7.28 1.42
C LEU A 193 -12.64 5.89 1.31
N VAL A 194 -12.91 5.07 2.32
CA VAL A 194 -12.64 3.63 2.31
C VAL A 194 -13.98 2.90 2.38
N ARG A 195 -14.27 2.10 1.38
CA ARG A 195 -15.43 1.23 1.38
C ARG A 195 -15.13 -0.05 2.14
N LEU A 196 -15.86 -0.29 3.22
CA LEU A 196 -15.80 -1.55 3.93
C LEU A 196 -16.64 -2.60 3.19
N ARG A 197 -16.05 -3.75 2.91
CA ARG A 197 -16.71 -4.92 2.34
C ARG A 197 -16.52 -6.10 3.27
N TRP A 198 -17.61 -6.74 3.63
CA TRP A 198 -17.57 -8.01 4.34
C TRP A 198 -17.48 -9.16 3.33
N HIS A 199 -16.55 -10.08 3.56
CA HIS A 199 -16.42 -11.28 2.75
C HIS A 199 -16.99 -12.46 3.54
N PRO A 200 -18.21 -12.94 3.20
CA PRO A 200 -18.91 -13.94 4.03
C PRO A 200 -18.14 -15.25 4.16
N ASP A 201 -17.49 -15.69 3.07
CA ASP A 201 -16.80 -16.98 3.03
C ASP A 201 -15.53 -17.02 3.91
N THR A 202 -14.88 -15.88 4.10
CA THR A 202 -13.64 -15.80 4.90
C THR A 202 -13.85 -15.17 6.26
N GLY A 203 -15.04 -14.58 6.53
CA GLY A 203 -15.31 -13.85 7.76
C GLY A 203 -14.43 -12.60 7.94
N LYS A 204 -13.82 -12.10 6.88
CA LYS A 204 -12.90 -10.95 6.93
C LYS A 204 -13.54 -9.70 6.33
N ALA A 205 -13.28 -8.56 6.97
CA ALA A 205 -13.61 -7.25 6.39
C ALA A 205 -12.45 -6.79 5.51
N LYS A 206 -12.79 -6.28 4.32
CA LYS A 206 -11.87 -5.64 3.39
C LYS A 206 -12.14 -4.14 3.37
N GLY A 207 -11.10 -3.33 3.27
CA GLY A 207 -11.19 -1.88 3.10
C GLY A 207 -10.71 -1.49 1.70
N VAL A 208 -11.62 -1.08 0.82
CA VAL A 208 -11.27 -0.64 -0.54
C VAL A 208 -11.22 0.89 -0.56
N PRO A 209 -10.01 1.51 -0.63
CA PRO A 209 -9.86 2.95 -0.62
C PRO A 209 -10.21 3.55 -1.98
N SER A 210 -10.65 4.81 -2.02
CA SER A 210 -10.61 5.61 -3.22
C SER A 210 -9.20 6.13 -3.49
N ILE A 211 -8.93 6.59 -4.71
CA ILE A 211 -7.63 7.23 -5.04
C ILE A 211 -7.32 8.38 -4.09
N GLN A 212 -8.31 9.21 -3.76
CA GLN A 212 -8.10 10.32 -2.83
C GLN A 212 -7.82 9.86 -1.39
N ALA A 213 -8.44 8.73 -0.96
CA ALA A 213 -8.10 8.15 0.33
C ALA A 213 -6.65 7.64 0.35
N VAL A 214 -6.20 6.93 -0.68
CA VAL A 214 -4.81 6.48 -0.79
C VAL A 214 -3.83 7.65 -0.72
N ARG A 215 -4.09 8.74 -1.46
CA ARG A 215 -3.25 9.96 -1.42
C ARG A 215 -3.14 10.55 -0.03
N LEU A 216 -4.27 10.67 0.67
CA LEU A 216 -4.33 11.18 2.05
C LEU A 216 -3.56 10.26 3.01
N GLU A 217 -3.82 8.96 2.93
CA GLU A 217 -3.20 7.96 3.79
C GLU A 217 -1.67 7.93 3.61
N LEU A 218 -1.18 8.00 2.37
CA LEU A 218 0.24 8.10 2.06
C LEU A 218 0.85 9.39 2.63
N ALA A 219 0.20 10.54 2.43
CA ALA A 219 0.66 11.80 2.97
C ALA A 219 0.76 11.79 4.52
N TRP A 220 -0.27 11.28 5.19
CA TRP A 220 -0.32 11.19 6.66
C TRP A 220 0.71 10.22 7.23
N THR A 221 1.02 9.17 6.50
CA THR A 221 2.00 8.16 6.93
C THR A 221 3.44 8.48 6.51
N GLY A 222 3.69 9.67 5.94
CA GLY A 222 5.04 10.19 5.72
C GLY A 222 5.65 9.87 4.36
N TRP A 223 4.90 9.35 3.41
CA TRP A 223 5.34 9.19 2.04
C TRP A 223 5.26 10.54 1.31
N ARG A 224 6.41 11.06 0.85
CA ARG A 224 6.54 12.46 0.42
C ARG A 224 6.50 12.66 -1.09
N LYS A 225 7.07 11.74 -1.85
CA LYS A 225 6.94 11.75 -3.31
C LYS A 225 6.10 10.55 -3.71
N VAL A 226 4.99 10.80 -4.39
CA VAL A 226 4.05 9.77 -4.81
C VAL A 226 3.79 9.91 -6.29
N ARG A 227 4.20 8.91 -7.07
CA ARG A 227 3.91 8.79 -8.50
C ARG A 227 2.85 7.72 -8.69
N ARG A 228 1.71 8.10 -9.25
CA ARG A 228 0.65 7.19 -9.68
C ARG A 228 0.79 6.90 -11.16
N PHE A 229 0.81 5.63 -11.52
CA PHE A 229 0.82 5.19 -12.92
C PHE A 229 -0.62 5.09 -13.44
N THR A 230 -1.09 6.13 -14.14
CA THR A 230 -2.48 6.17 -14.65
C THR A 230 -2.67 5.30 -15.89
N GLY A 231 -1.58 4.95 -16.57
CA GLY A 231 -1.57 3.96 -17.67
C GLY A 231 -1.61 2.50 -17.21
N TYR A 232 -1.52 2.25 -15.89
CA TYR A 232 -1.68 0.91 -15.33
C TYR A 232 -3.16 0.53 -15.31
N ARG A 233 -3.52 -0.52 -16.05
CA ARG A 233 -4.89 -1.08 -16.14
C ARG A 233 -5.99 -0.03 -16.25
N PRO A 234 -5.98 0.83 -17.26
CA PRO A 234 -6.96 1.89 -17.40
C PRO A 234 -8.38 1.31 -17.47
N GLY A 235 -9.30 1.92 -16.72
CA GLY A 235 -10.69 1.48 -16.64
C GLY A 235 -10.97 0.33 -15.66
N THR A 236 -9.96 -0.17 -14.96
CA THR A 236 -10.14 -1.14 -13.88
C THR A 236 -10.24 -0.46 -12.51
N SER A 237 -10.50 -1.26 -11.46
CA SER A 237 -10.49 -0.81 -10.07
C SER A 237 -9.14 -0.98 -9.39
N GLU A 238 -8.03 -0.99 -10.14
CA GLU A 238 -6.70 -1.19 -9.60
C GLU A 238 -5.84 0.05 -9.81
N ALA A 239 -4.94 0.32 -8.88
CA ALA A 239 -4.05 1.47 -8.93
C ALA A 239 -2.65 1.11 -8.45
N LEU A 240 -1.65 1.64 -9.16
CA LEU A 240 -0.24 1.43 -8.92
C LEU A 240 0.44 2.74 -8.56
N PHE A 241 1.24 2.73 -7.49
CA PHE A 241 1.95 3.88 -6.99
C PHE A 241 3.41 3.52 -6.68
N LEU A 242 4.34 4.40 -7.04
CA LEU A 242 5.70 4.41 -6.52
C LEU A 242 5.82 5.57 -5.52
N CYS A 243 6.12 5.23 -4.27
CA CYS A 243 6.18 6.17 -3.16
C CYS A 243 7.62 6.27 -2.67
N GLU A 244 8.10 7.48 -2.36
CA GLU A 244 9.43 7.69 -1.79
C GLU A 244 9.31 8.35 -0.40
N LYS A 245 10.05 7.81 0.55
CA LYS A 245 10.24 8.40 1.87
C LYS A 245 11.38 9.39 1.81
N THR A 246 11.14 10.64 2.22
CA THR A 246 12.19 11.65 2.35
C THR A 246 12.49 11.92 3.82
N ASP A 247 13.71 12.40 4.11
CA ASP A 247 14.14 12.76 5.48
C ASP A 247 13.41 13.98 6.05
N GLU A 248 12.72 14.75 5.22
CA GLU A 248 12.00 15.92 5.65
C GLU A 248 10.67 15.56 6.32
N LEU A 249 10.75 14.99 7.52
CA LEU A 249 9.68 15.11 8.50
C LEU A 249 9.59 16.59 8.87
N ARG A 250 8.60 17.32 8.33
CA ARG A 250 8.26 18.62 8.91
C ARG A 250 7.98 18.39 10.40
N LYS A 251 8.82 18.99 11.26
CA LYS A 251 8.62 19.04 12.71
C LYS A 251 7.19 19.51 12.97
N GLY A 252 6.33 18.65 13.48
CA GLY A 252 4.97 19.01 13.87
C GLY A 252 3.86 18.01 13.57
N ALA A 253 4.08 17.01 12.74
CA ALA A 253 3.13 15.92 12.59
C ALA A 253 3.53 14.78 13.55
N ASP A 254 3.14 14.88 14.80
CA ASP A 254 3.17 13.74 15.70
C ASP A 254 2.06 12.79 15.26
N LEU A 255 2.43 11.59 14.80
CA LEU A 255 1.49 10.55 14.37
C LEU A 255 0.48 10.19 15.47
N ALA A 256 0.80 10.49 16.73
CA ALA A 256 -0.10 10.32 17.87
C ALA A 256 -1.35 11.21 17.78
N ASP A 257 -1.26 12.40 17.18
CA ASP A 257 -2.39 13.33 17.05
C ASP A 257 -3.34 12.97 15.90
N VAL A 258 -2.86 12.17 14.93
CA VAL A 258 -3.64 11.76 13.74
C VAL A 258 -4.49 10.51 14.01
N VAL A 259 -4.14 9.70 15.01
CA VAL A 259 -4.71 8.37 15.27
C VAL A 259 -5.75 8.35 16.41
N THR A 260 -6.07 9.47 17.04
CA THR A 260 -7.18 9.49 18.01
C THR A 260 -8.52 9.46 17.28
N PRO A 261 -9.24 8.31 17.29
CA PRO A 261 -10.59 8.31 16.77
C PRO A 261 -11.43 9.26 17.61
N HIS A 262 -11.99 10.28 16.97
CA HIS A 262 -12.98 11.12 17.62
C HIS A 262 -14.13 10.23 18.13
N ARG A 263 -14.18 9.99 19.44
CA ARG A 263 -15.36 9.40 20.07
C ARG A 263 -16.50 10.41 19.90
N PRO A 264 -17.60 10.04 19.25
CA PRO A 264 -18.79 10.90 19.26
C PRO A 264 -19.24 11.09 20.70
N ARG A 265 -19.40 12.34 21.12
CA ARG A 265 -20.13 12.71 22.34
C ARG A 265 -21.62 12.55 22.12
#